data_0091a800a1fef07d4a182a9a6014703a
#
_entry.id   0091a800a1fef07d4a182a9a6014703a
#
_cell.length_a   1.000
_cell.length_b   1.000
_cell.length_c   1.000
_cell.angle_alpha   90.00
_cell.angle_beta   90.00
_cell.angle_gamma   90.00
#
_symmetry.space_group_name_H-M   'P 1'
#
loop_
_entity.id
_entity.type
_entity.pdbx_description
1 polymer ?
#
loop_
_entity_poly.entity_id
_entity_poly.type
_entity_poly.pdbx_seq_one_letter_code
_entity_poly.pdbx_strand_id
1 'polypeptide(L)'
;MRPLGLYVHWPFCQRLCPYCDFTIAKAREVDAAAWARALTDDLRRMAALYEPRRLASVYFGGGTPSLMPRSVAAAVIDEAEALFGFEEDAEFTIEANPDDSKRFGVLKTLGFQRLSLGVQSLDDDELRFLGRNHDADAAQRAVDEALMLFPRVSLDFIYALPEQAAGDWEERLRVICGLGATHFSLYQLTVEPQTAFGRAAKRGTLVPMPDDNAADLYEVTQSVTEAAGFPAYETSSHAVPGHEARHNALYWDDADWVGIGPGAAGRWGPAGARFAAEGEKQPVTYPNLPAADRISVSTLTEHDHWLEVLGGGLRPTSGLKLSRLGVAADAVLDAAWGLACDGLVTADEERLVVTARGRLLTDYIAARLASALPESASGAA
;
A
#
# COMPACT_ATOMS: atom_id res chain seq x y z
N MET A 1 20.64 6.58 9.88
CA MET A 1 20.50 6.16 8.47
C MET A 1 19.03 5.87 8.24
N ARG A 2 18.43 6.24 7.10
CA ARG A 2 17.01 5.94 6.81
C ARG A 2 16.85 4.43 6.62
N PRO A 3 15.76 3.80 7.08
CA PRO A 3 15.50 2.39 6.78
C PRO A 3 15.31 2.18 5.26
N LEU A 4 15.57 0.96 4.79
CA LEU A 4 15.43 0.58 3.39
C LEU A 4 14.43 -0.57 3.25
N GLY A 5 13.46 -0.43 2.33
CA GLY A 5 12.52 -1.48 1.97
C GLY A 5 12.80 -2.05 0.58
N LEU A 6 12.33 -3.28 0.33
CA LEU A 6 12.24 -3.87 -1.01
C LEU A 6 10.78 -4.17 -1.32
N TYR A 7 10.26 -3.61 -2.41
CA TYR A 7 8.96 -3.94 -3.00
C TYR A 7 9.13 -4.74 -4.28
N VAL A 8 8.47 -5.89 -4.35
CA VAL A 8 8.48 -6.79 -5.51
C VAL A 8 7.08 -6.86 -6.09
N HIS A 9 6.89 -6.33 -7.27
CA HIS A 9 5.59 -6.35 -7.95
C HIS A 9 5.40 -7.62 -8.77
N TRP A 10 4.39 -8.43 -8.40
CA TRP A 10 3.94 -9.57 -9.20
C TRP A 10 2.60 -9.26 -9.85
N PRO A 11 2.52 -9.20 -11.20
CA PRO A 11 1.36 -8.59 -11.85
C PRO A 11 0.20 -9.56 -12.12
N PHE A 12 0.32 -10.85 -11.85
CA PHE A 12 -0.69 -11.81 -12.30
C PHE A 12 -1.74 -12.11 -11.24
N CYS A 13 -3.04 -12.10 -11.68
CA CYS A 13 -4.20 -12.48 -10.89
C CYS A 13 -4.99 -13.59 -11.60
N GLN A 14 -5.59 -14.50 -10.85
CA GLN A 14 -6.51 -15.50 -11.44
C GLN A 14 -7.72 -14.82 -12.09
N ARG A 15 -8.21 -13.75 -11.47
CA ARG A 15 -9.32 -12.92 -11.97
C ARG A 15 -8.97 -11.44 -11.81
N LEU A 16 -9.39 -10.64 -12.78
CA LEU A 16 -9.27 -9.19 -12.71
C LEU A 16 -10.52 -8.61 -12.06
N CYS A 17 -10.36 -8.03 -10.89
CA CYS A 17 -11.47 -7.43 -10.15
C CYS A 17 -11.95 -6.14 -10.84
N PRO A 18 -13.26 -5.85 -10.86
CA PRO A 18 -13.82 -4.73 -11.61
C PRO A 18 -13.44 -3.34 -11.07
N TYR A 19 -12.96 -3.26 -9.84
CA TYR A 19 -12.52 -2.03 -9.17
C TYR A 19 -11.01 -1.78 -9.23
N CYS A 20 -10.20 -2.81 -9.57
CA CYS A 20 -8.76 -2.76 -9.43
C CYS A 20 -8.11 -1.92 -10.54
N ASP A 21 -7.25 -0.99 -10.15
CA ASP A 21 -6.48 -0.07 -11.00
C ASP A 21 -4.98 -0.40 -11.06
N PHE A 22 -4.55 -1.47 -10.38
CA PHE A 22 -3.14 -1.87 -10.36
C PHE A 22 -2.63 -2.33 -11.71
N THR A 23 -1.30 -2.31 -11.88
CA THR A 23 -0.61 -2.86 -13.06
C THR A 23 -0.69 -4.38 -13.03
N ILE A 24 -1.80 -4.94 -13.52
CA ILE A 24 -2.11 -6.37 -13.45
C ILE A 24 -2.46 -6.98 -14.80
N ALA A 25 -2.30 -8.30 -14.88
CA ALA A 25 -2.72 -9.12 -15.99
C ALA A 25 -3.36 -10.43 -15.51
N LYS A 26 -4.19 -11.05 -16.36
CA LYS A 26 -4.75 -12.37 -16.07
C LYS A 26 -3.62 -13.41 -15.98
N ALA A 27 -3.67 -14.26 -14.96
CA ALA A 27 -2.72 -15.35 -14.76
C ALA A 27 -2.65 -16.27 -15.99
N ARG A 28 -1.44 -16.68 -16.28
CA ARG A 28 -1.06 -17.54 -17.39
C ARG A 28 0.12 -18.41 -16.98
N GLU A 29 0.43 -19.41 -17.78
CA GLU A 29 1.72 -20.07 -17.67
C GLU A 29 2.83 -19.05 -17.96
N VAL A 30 3.82 -18.97 -17.08
CA VAL A 30 4.96 -18.06 -17.19
C VAL A 30 6.25 -18.84 -17.26
N ASP A 31 7.22 -18.32 -18.03
CA ASP A 31 8.60 -18.80 -17.95
C ASP A 31 9.23 -18.32 -16.63
N ALA A 32 9.20 -19.20 -15.63
CA ALA A 32 9.73 -18.90 -14.30
C ALA A 32 11.23 -18.52 -14.33
N ALA A 33 12.01 -19.12 -15.23
CA ALA A 33 13.43 -18.80 -15.36
C ALA A 33 13.64 -17.40 -15.95
N ALA A 34 12.84 -17.01 -16.94
CA ALA A 34 12.89 -15.65 -17.50
C ALA A 34 12.48 -14.60 -16.46
N TRP A 35 11.42 -14.85 -15.69
CA TRP A 35 10.99 -13.96 -14.61
C TRP A 35 12.03 -13.84 -13.50
N ALA A 36 12.61 -14.96 -13.04
CA ALA A 36 13.66 -14.95 -12.03
C ALA A 36 14.86 -14.11 -12.50
N ARG A 37 15.35 -14.34 -13.73
CA ARG A 37 16.44 -13.54 -14.31
C ARG A 37 16.08 -12.06 -14.38
N ALA A 38 14.89 -11.70 -14.88
CA ALA A 38 14.49 -10.32 -15.05
C ALA A 38 14.47 -9.57 -13.69
N LEU A 39 13.81 -10.15 -12.68
CA LEU A 39 13.70 -9.51 -11.36
C LEU A 39 15.04 -9.45 -10.62
N THR A 40 15.90 -10.48 -10.71
CA THR A 40 17.23 -10.44 -10.08
C THR A 40 18.17 -9.48 -10.79
N ASP A 41 18.12 -9.37 -12.13
CA ASP A 41 18.90 -8.37 -12.87
C ASP A 41 18.45 -6.94 -12.53
N ASP A 42 17.12 -6.71 -12.39
CA ASP A 42 16.59 -5.42 -11.95
C ASP A 42 17.08 -5.09 -10.54
N LEU A 43 17.07 -6.07 -9.64
CA LEU A 43 17.53 -5.88 -8.26
C LEU A 43 19.02 -5.53 -8.20
N ARG A 44 19.87 -6.22 -8.98
CA ARG A 44 21.32 -5.91 -9.10
C ARG A 44 21.54 -4.49 -9.62
N ARG A 45 20.81 -4.12 -10.68
CA ARG A 45 20.88 -2.79 -11.27
C ARG A 45 20.49 -1.72 -10.27
N MET A 46 19.40 -1.93 -9.56
CA MET A 46 18.96 -0.98 -8.54
C MET A 46 19.92 -0.92 -7.36
N ALA A 47 20.39 -2.06 -6.85
CA ALA A 47 21.33 -2.10 -5.73
C ALA A 47 22.61 -1.27 -5.98
N ALA A 48 23.05 -1.20 -7.22
CA ALA A 48 24.22 -0.37 -7.59
C ALA A 48 24.01 1.15 -7.43
N LEU A 49 22.74 1.59 -7.25
CA LEU A 49 22.37 3.01 -7.10
C LEU A 49 22.16 3.41 -5.63
N TYR A 50 22.10 2.44 -4.73
CA TYR A 50 21.85 2.67 -3.30
C TYR A 50 23.13 2.54 -2.50
N GLU A 51 23.23 3.33 -1.42
CA GLU A 51 24.29 3.11 -0.44
C GLU A 51 24.12 1.75 0.24
N PRO A 52 25.21 1.01 0.53
CA PRO A 52 25.12 -0.30 1.20
C PRO A 52 24.45 -0.20 2.56
N ARG A 53 23.32 -0.91 2.72
CA ARG A 53 22.58 -1.03 3.99
C ARG A 53 21.62 -2.21 3.93
N ARG A 54 21.24 -2.69 5.11
CA ARG A 54 20.34 -3.84 5.24
C ARG A 54 18.89 -3.44 4.98
N LEU A 55 18.12 -4.40 4.46
CA LEU A 55 16.69 -4.25 4.27
C LEU A 55 15.93 -4.41 5.59
N ALA A 56 15.12 -3.42 5.95
CA ALA A 56 14.21 -3.44 7.08
C ALA A 56 12.90 -4.15 6.75
N SER A 57 12.53 -4.22 5.45
CA SER A 57 11.35 -4.94 5.00
C SER A 57 11.48 -5.44 3.57
N VAL A 58 10.82 -6.57 3.29
CA VAL A 58 10.64 -7.16 1.96
C VAL A 58 9.15 -7.41 1.76
N TYR A 59 8.57 -6.80 0.73
CA TYR A 59 7.15 -6.88 0.46
C TYR A 59 6.88 -7.36 -0.97
N PHE A 60 6.18 -8.47 -1.09
CA PHE A 60 5.71 -8.99 -2.37
C PHE A 60 4.24 -8.62 -2.54
N GLY A 61 3.95 -7.73 -3.47
CA GLY A 61 2.62 -7.15 -3.69
C GLY A 61 2.22 -7.08 -5.16
N GLY A 62 1.08 -6.43 -5.41
CA GLY A 62 0.59 -6.07 -6.73
C GLY A 62 -0.65 -6.81 -7.17
N GLY A 63 -0.53 -7.80 -8.06
CA GLY A 63 -1.66 -8.62 -8.49
C GLY A 63 -2.03 -9.67 -7.46
N THR A 64 -1.38 -10.82 -7.54
CA THR A 64 -1.53 -11.91 -6.56
C THR A 64 -0.17 -12.61 -6.38
N PRO A 65 0.69 -12.08 -5.53
CA PRO A 65 2.05 -12.60 -5.34
C PRO A 65 2.12 -14.04 -4.86
N SER A 66 1.11 -14.54 -4.15
CA SER A 66 0.99 -15.96 -3.79
C SER A 66 0.99 -16.91 -5.02
N LEU A 67 0.64 -16.41 -6.20
CA LEU A 67 0.71 -17.16 -7.47
C LEU A 67 2.11 -17.22 -8.07
N MET A 68 3.05 -16.41 -7.59
CA MET A 68 4.43 -16.42 -8.09
C MET A 68 5.04 -17.83 -7.96
N PRO A 69 5.74 -18.35 -8.98
CA PRO A 69 6.46 -19.60 -8.84
C PRO A 69 7.47 -19.52 -7.69
N ARG A 70 7.52 -20.58 -6.86
CA ARG A 70 8.45 -20.64 -5.72
C ARG A 70 9.90 -20.34 -6.11
N SER A 71 10.35 -20.84 -7.26
CA SER A 71 11.71 -20.60 -7.76
C SER A 71 11.99 -19.12 -8.07
N VAL A 72 10.98 -18.36 -8.50
CA VAL A 72 11.12 -16.90 -8.74
C VAL A 72 11.24 -16.16 -7.41
N ALA A 73 10.33 -16.44 -6.47
CA ALA A 73 10.36 -15.79 -5.16
C ALA A 73 11.66 -16.10 -4.40
N ALA A 74 12.10 -17.36 -4.40
CA ALA A 74 13.36 -17.77 -3.77
C ALA A 74 14.56 -17.04 -4.41
N ALA A 75 14.65 -16.99 -5.75
CA ALA A 75 15.74 -16.31 -6.44
C ALA A 75 15.83 -14.82 -6.09
N VAL A 76 14.67 -14.13 -5.96
CA VAL A 76 14.65 -12.71 -5.56
C VAL A 76 15.08 -12.54 -4.11
N ILE A 77 14.64 -13.41 -3.18
CA ILE A 77 15.00 -13.35 -1.77
C ILE A 77 16.51 -13.62 -1.60
N ASP A 78 17.03 -14.67 -2.23
CA ASP A 78 18.46 -15.03 -2.18
C ASP A 78 19.33 -13.90 -2.73
N GLU A 79 18.92 -13.28 -3.84
CA GLU A 79 19.65 -12.14 -4.43
C GLU A 79 19.58 -10.91 -3.54
N ALA A 80 18.43 -10.62 -2.92
CA ALA A 80 18.27 -9.51 -1.99
C ALA A 80 19.16 -9.69 -0.75
N GLU A 81 19.27 -10.90 -0.24
CA GLU A 81 20.19 -11.23 0.86
C GLU A 81 21.65 -11.00 0.47
N ALA A 82 22.03 -11.45 -0.72
CA ALA A 82 23.41 -11.32 -1.21
C ALA A 82 23.82 -9.86 -1.44
N LEU A 83 22.90 -9.00 -1.91
CA LEU A 83 23.18 -7.60 -2.26
C LEU A 83 23.10 -6.65 -1.07
N PHE A 84 22.11 -6.85 -0.20
CA PHE A 84 21.80 -5.91 0.90
C PHE A 84 21.96 -6.57 2.28
N GLY A 85 21.65 -7.86 2.41
CA GLY A 85 21.38 -8.50 3.70
C GLY A 85 20.09 -7.99 4.32
N PHE A 86 19.67 -8.62 5.43
CA PHE A 86 18.46 -8.25 6.15
C PHE A 86 18.77 -7.77 7.56
N GLU A 87 17.98 -6.81 8.08
CA GLU A 87 17.98 -6.52 9.50
C GLU A 87 17.51 -7.76 10.28
N GLU A 88 17.90 -7.87 11.55
CA GLU A 88 17.57 -9.05 12.37
C GLU A 88 16.05 -9.26 12.51
N ASP A 89 15.30 -8.16 12.54
CA ASP A 89 13.85 -8.13 12.67
C ASP A 89 13.13 -7.69 11.36
N ALA A 90 13.78 -7.87 10.20
CA ALA A 90 13.20 -7.49 8.90
C ALA A 90 11.84 -8.13 8.67
N GLU A 91 10.85 -7.33 8.25
CA GLU A 91 9.50 -7.80 7.95
C GLU A 91 9.41 -8.36 6.54
N PHE A 92 9.05 -9.63 6.40
CA PHE A 92 8.76 -10.27 5.10
C PHE A 92 7.25 -10.43 4.93
N THR A 93 6.67 -9.67 4.02
CA THR A 93 5.24 -9.69 3.73
C THR A 93 4.95 -10.20 2.33
N ILE A 94 3.87 -10.96 2.19
CA ILE A 94 3.32 -11.38 0.90
C ILE A 94 1.81 -11.22 0.87
N GLU A 95 1.27 -10.73 -0.26
CA GLU A 95 -0.16 -10.68 -0.51
C GLU A 95 -0.67 -12.01 -1.08
N ALA A 96 -1.89 -12.38 -0.68
CA ALA A 96 -2.57 -13.58 -1.13
C ALA A 96 -4.09 -13.38 -1.20
N ASN A 97 -4.77 -14.27 -1.91
CA ASN A 97 -6.22 -14.39 -1.89
C ASN A 97 -6.65 -15.67 -1.16
N PRO A 98 -7.89 -15.76 -0.65
CA PRO A 98 -8.44 -16.98 -0.04
C PRO A 98 -8.33 -18.22 -0.93
N ASP A 99 -8.48 -18.08 -2.25
CA ASP A 99 -8.34 -19.17 -3.23
C ASP A 99 -6.94 -19.82 -3.25
N ASP A 100 -5.94 -19.11 -2.72
CA ASP A 100 -4.55 -19.54 -2.74
C ASP A 100 -4.10 -20.23 -1.44
N SER A 101 -5.02 -20.51 -0.51
CA SER A 101 -4.71 -21.01 0.83
C SER A 101 -3.82 -22.28 0.81
N LYS A 102 -4.03 -23.18 -0.15
CA LYS A 102 -3.18 -24.36 -0.36
C LYS A 102 -1.68 -24.04 -0.58
N ARG A 103 -1.35 -22.79 -0.85
CA ARG A 103 0.04 -22.32 -1.05
C ARG A 103 0.65 -21.73 0.21
N PHE A 104 -0.13 -21.42 1.23
CA PHE A 104 0.33 -20.74 2.45
C PHE A 104 1.50 -21.46 3.14
N GLY A 105 1.45 -22.78 3.23
CA GLY A 105 2.56 -23.57 3.76
C GLY A 105 3.87 -23.38 2.98
N VAL A 106 3.79 -23.29 1.64
CA VAL A 106 4.96 -23.01 0.80
C VAL A 106 5.49 -21.61 1.03
N LEU A 107 4.60 -20.60 1.14
CA LEU A 107 5.00 -19.21 1.40
C LEU A 107 5.72 -19.09 2.75
N LYS A 108 5.23 -19.75 3.78
CA LYS A 108 5.92 -19.82 5.07
C LYS A 108 7.34 -20.41 4.95
N THR A 109 7.54 -21.44 4.13
CA THR A 109 8.88 -22.05 3.93
C THR A 109 9.85 -21.15 3.17
N LEU A 110 9.37 -20.10 2.49
CA LEU A 110 10.17 -19.06 1.86
C LEU A 110 10.58 -17.93 2.81
N GLY A 111 10.17 -18.00 4.09
CA GLY A 111 10.55 -17.02 5.10
C GLY A 111 9.55 -15.89 5.31
N PHE A 112 8.41 -15.87 4.64
CA PHE A 112 7.38 -14.87 4.90
C PHE A 112 6.79 -15.04 6.30
N GLN A 113 6.79 -13.97 7.10
CA GLN A 113 6.24 -13.95 8.46
C GLN A 113 4.91 -13.21 8.53
N ARG A 114 4.64 -12.32 7.58
CA ARG A 114 3.40 -11.56 7.47
C ARG A 114 2.66 -11.92 6.18
N LEU A 115 1.39 -12.27 6.31
CA LEU A 115 0.47 -12.48 5.19
C LEU A 115 -0.55 -11.34 5.15
N SER A 116 -0.74 -10.69 3.99
CA SER A 116 -1.87 -9.78 3.71
C SER A 116 -2.89 -10.55 2.88
N LEU A 117 -4.04 -10.84 3.47
CA LEU A 117 -5.07 -11.69 2.85
C LEU A 117 -6.24 -10.85 2.36
N GLY A 118 -6.42 -10.79 1.06
CA GLY A 118 -7.50 -10.06 0.40
C GLY A 118 -8.85 -10.74 0.54
N VAL A 119 -9.47 -10.69 1.72
CA VAL A 119 -10.79 -11.25 2.04
C VAL A 119 -11.89 -10.47 1.31
N GLN A 120 -11.84 -9.15 1.40
CA GLN A 120 -12.71 -8.12 0.83
C GLN A 120 -14.11 -8.05 1.43
N SER A 121 -14.80 -9.16 1.70
CA SER A 121 -16.07 -9.23 2.41
C SER A 121 -16.30 -10.64 3.01
N LEU A 122 -17.21 -10.73 3.97
CA LEU A 122 -17.77 -11.97 4.53
C LEU A 122 -19.20 -12.22 4.06
N ASP A 123 -19.62 -11.54 3.00
CA ASP A 123 -20.95 -11.64 2.39
C ASP A 123 -20.83 -12.06 0.92
N ASP A 124 -21.57 -13.10 0.53
CA ASP A 124 -21.47 -13.68 -0.81
C ASP A 124 -21.97 -12.74 -1.92
N ASP A 125 -22.96 -11.89 -1.65
CA ASP A 125 -23.46 -10.91 -2.62
C ASP A 125 -22.44 -9.81 -2.86
N GLU A 126 -21.80 -9.32 -1.80
CA GLU A 126 -20.71 -8.36 -1.90
C GLU A 126 -19.48 -8.95 -2.60
N LEU A 127 -19.11 -10.20 -2.29
CA LEU A 127 -18.02 -10.89 -2.97
C LEU A 127 -18.29 -11.06 -4.46
N ARG A 128 -19.52 -11.40 -4.84
CA ARG A 128 -19.95 -11.48 -6.24
C ARG A 128 -19.91 -10.10 -6.92
N PHE A 129 -20.39 -9.05 -6.25
CA PHE A 129 -20.33 -7.67 -6.73
C PHE A 129 -18.87 -7.24 -6.95
N LEU A 130 -17.99 -7.49 -5.99
CA LEU A 130 -16.56 -7.20 -6.06
C LEU A 130 -15.80 -8.10 -7.06
N GLY A 131 -16.48 -9.08 -7.67
CA GLY A 131 -15.91 -9.96 -8.66
C GLY A 131 -14.91 -10.97 -8.08
N ARG A 132 -15.09 -11.39 -6.84
CA ARG A 132 -14.22 -12.38 -6.19
C ARG A 132 -14.53 -13.81 -6.67
N ASN A 133 -13.55 -14.72 -6.55
CA ASN A 133 -13.67 -16.12 -6.92
C ASN A 133 -14.09 -17.01 -5.74
N HIS A 134 -13.88 -16.55 -4.51
CA HIS A 134 -14.23 -17.24 -3.29
C HIS A 134 -15.57 -16.77 -2.73
N ASP A 135 -16.21 -17.59 -1.93
CA ASP A 135 -17.36 -17.31 -1.08
C ASP A 135 -16.91 -17.01 0.37
N ALA A 136 -17.84 -16.60 1.22
CA ALA A 136 -17.60 -16.26 2.61
C ALA A 136 -17.02 -17.45 3.41
N ASP A 137 -17.51 -18.66 3.15
CA ASP A 137 -17.00 -19.89 3.81
C ASP A 137 -15.56 -20.19 3.42
N ALA A 138 -15.21 -20.01 2.15
CA ALA A 138 -13.83 -20.19 1.69
C ALA A 138 -12.91 -19.10 2.28
N ALA A 139 -13.39 -17.87 2.38
CA ALA A 139 -12.69 -16.78 3.03
C ALA A 139 -12.40 -17.11 4.50
N GLN A 140 -13.39 -17.55 5.26
CA GLN A 140 -13.22 -17.93 6.67
C GLN A 140 -12.18 -19.05 6.83
N ARG A 141 -12.26 -20.12 6.04
CA ARG A 141 -11.27 -21.21 6.07
C ARG A 141 -9.86 -20.73 5.76
N ALA A 142 -9.71 -19.81 4.81
CA ALA A 142 -8.39 -19.23 4.49
C ALA A 142 -7.86 -18.34 5.61
N VAL A 143 -8.72 -17.59 6.30
CA VAL A 143 -8.36 -16.81 7.50
C VAL A 143 -7.85 -17.76 8.59
N ASP A 144 -8.58 -18.82 8.90
CA ASP A 144 -8.20 -19.81 9.93
C ASP A 144 -6.84 -20.43 9.61
N GLU A 145 -6.60 -20.83 8.34
CA GLU A 145 -5.33 -21.38 7.88
C GLU A 145 -4.19 -20.36 7.95
N ALA A 146 -4.43 -19.12 7.57
CA ALA A 146 -3.46 -18.04 7.66
C ALA A 146 -3.01 -17.80 9.12
N LEU A 147 -3.96 -17.72 10.05
CA LEU A 147 -3.69 -17.52 11.49
C LEU A 147 -2.91 -18.66 12.13
N MET A 148 -3.12 -19.90 11.65
CA MET A 148 -2.33 -21.05 12.12
C MET A 148 -0.89 -21.01 11.58
N LEU A 149 -0.65 -20.48 10.40
CA LEU A 149 0.63 -20.56 9.72
C LEU A 149 1.52 -19.35 9.94
N PHE A 150 0.94 -18.13 9.99
CA PHE A 150 1.69 -16.90 10.02
C PHE A 150 1.57 -16.19 11.38
N PRO A 151 2.69 -15.71 11.95
CA PRO A 151 2.65 -14.96 13.22
C PRO A 151 2.01 -13.58 13.07
N ARG A 152 1.92 -13.04 11.86
CA ARG A 152 1.33 -11.75 11.55
C ARG A 152 0.41 -11.89 10.33
N VAL A 153 -0.87 -11.59 10.52
CA VAL A 153 -1.88 -11.64 9.46
C VAL A 153 -2.58 -10.30 9.38
N SER A 154 -2.60 -9.71 8.18
CA SER A 154 -3.48 -8.62 7.80
C SER A 154 -4.68 -9.18 7.06
N LEU A 155 -5.88 -8.76 7.42
CA LEU A 155 -7.08 -9.04 6.65
C LEU A 155 -7.54 -7.75 5.96
N ASP A 156 -7.68 -7.83 4.64
CA ASP A 156 -8.02 -6.68 3.83
C ASP A 156 -9.50 -6.76 3.43
N PHE A 157 -10.27 -5.68 3.71
CA PHE A 157 -11.68 -5.57 3.45
C PHE A 157 -12.01 -4.32 2.64
N ILE A 158 -13.09 -4.37 1.89
CA ILE A 158 -13.64 -3.23 1.15
C ILE A 158 -15.04 -2.93 1.69
N TYR A 159 -15.27 -1.68 2.08
CA TYR A 159 -16.55 -1.18 2.53
C TYR A 159 -16.98 0.06 1.74
N ALA A 160 -18.04 0.73 2.12
CA ALA A 160 -18.69 1.79 1.35
C ALA A 160 -19.14 1.32 -0.04
N LEU A 161 -19.67 0.08 -0.08
CA LEU A 161 -20.28 -0.47 -1.28
C LEU A 161 -21.61 0.25 -1.57
N PRO A 162 -22.08 0.28 -2.84
CA PRO A 162 -23.40 0.82 -3.13
C PRO A 162 -24.46 0.26 -2.21
N GLU A 163 -25.32 1.15 -1.66
CA GLU A 163 -26.44 0.80 -0.78
C GLU A 163 -26.07 0.14 0.57
N GLN A 164 -24.79 0.02 0.93
CA GLN A 164 -24.38 -0.54 2.21
C GLN A 164 -24.81 0.40 3.36
N ALA A 165 -25.59 -0.13 4.31
CA ALA A 165 -26.05 0.66 5.45
C ALA A 165 -24.99 0.70 6.58
N ALA A 166 -24.91 1.82 7.30
CA ALA A 166 -23.95 1.98 8.40
C ALA A 166 -24.15 0.95 9.52
N GLY A 167 -25.39 0.62 9.86
CA GLY A 167 -25.68 -0.41 10.87
C GLY A 167 -25.24 -1.82 10.48
N ASP A 168 -25.42 -2.19 9.22
CA ASP A 168 -25.00 -3.51 8.70
C ASP A 168 -23.46 -3.60 8.69
N TRP A 169 -22.79 -2.49 8.32
CA TRP A 169 -21.35 -2.42 8.36
C TRP A 169 -20.81 -2.50 9.78
N GLU A 170 -21.43 -1.79 10.72
CA GLU A 170 -21.06 -1.83 12.14
C GLU A 170 -21.12 -3.25 12.71
N GLU A 171 -22.21 -3.99 12.45
CA GLU A 171 -22.37 -5.37 12.90
C GLU A 171 -21.29 -6.29 12.27
N ARG A 172 -21.09 -6.17 10.97
CA ARG A 172 -20.08 -6.94 10.25
C ARG A 172 -18.67 -6.63 10.74
N LEU A 173 -18.36 -5.36 11.01
CA LEU A 173 -17.04 -4.96 11.49
C LEU A 173 -16.74 -5.53 12.89
N ARG A 174 -17.74 -5.66 13.76
CA ARG A 174 -17.55 -6.38 15.04
C ARG A 174 -17.18 -7.84 14.83
N VAL A 175 -17.79 -8.51 13.85
CA VAL A 175 -17.42 -9.89 13.49
C VAL A 175 -15.97 -9.91 12.97
N ILE A 176 -15.60 -9.01 12.06
CA ILE A 176 -14.25 -8.89 11.49
C ILE A 176 -13.21 -8.72 12.60
N CYS A 177 -13.44 -7.82 13.55
CA CYS A 177 -12.53 -7.60 14.68
C CYS A 177 -12.36 -8.86 15.56
N GLY A 178 -13.35 -9.75 15.56
CA GLY A 178 -13.32 -11.03 16.29
C GLY A 178 -12.60 -12.17 15.58
N LEU A 179 -12.13 -12.02 14.34
CA LEU A 179 -11.51 -13.10 13.55
C LEU A 179 -10.13 -13.56 14.08
N GLY A 180 -9.51 -12.83 15.00
CA GLY A 180 -8.22 -13.21 15.60
C GLY A 180 -6.97 -12.68 14.88
N ALA A 181 -7.14 -11.91 13.80
CA ALA A 181 -6.02 -11.20 13.17
C ALA A 181 -5.53 -10.04 14.06
N THR A 182 -4.31 -9.58 13.79
CA THR A 182 -3.70 -8.45 14.54
C THR A 182 -3.64 -7.16 13.73
N HIS A 183 -4.09 -7.19 12.48
CA HIS A 183 -4.07 -6.07 11.56
C HIS A 183 -5.23 -6.15 10.57
N PHE A 184 -5.82 -5.00 10.26
CA PHE A 184 -6.84 -4.85 9.23
C PHE A 184 -6.49 -3.71 8.30
N SER A 185 -6.66 -3.95 6.98
CA SER A 185 -6.71 -2.90 5.96
C SER A 185 -8.17 -2.75 5.54
N LEU A 186 -8.79 -1.63 5.87
CA LEU A 186 -10.21 -1.35 5.63
C LEU A 186 -10.31 -0.22 4.61
N TYR A 187 -10.61 -0.57 3.37
CA TYR A 187 -10.62 0.37 2.25
C TYR A 187 -12.05 0.76 1.88
N GLN A 188 -12.33 2.04 1.73
CA GLN A 188 -13.54 2.48 1.04
C GLN A 188 -13.45 2.15 -0.44
N LEU A 189 -14.55 1.67 -1.02
CA LEU A 189 -14.60 1.40 -2.46
C LEU A 189 -14.41 2.69 -3.24
N THR A 190 -13.25 2.84 -3.86
CA THR A 190 -12.96 3.93 -4.78
C THR A 190 -13.26 3.49 -6.21
N VAL A 191 -13.99 4.32 -6.95
CA VAL A 191 -14.41 4.02 -8.32
C VAL A 191 -13.49 4.77 -9.30
N GLU A 192 -12.35 4.14 -9.61
CA GLU A 192 -11.35 4.72 -10.51
C GLU A 192 -11.84 4.74 -11.97
N PRO A 193 -11.70 5.87 -12.70
CA PRO A 193 -12.28 6.07 -14.04
C PRO A 193 -11.88 5.01 -15.07
N GLN A 194 -10.65 4.47 -15.01
CA GLN A 194 -10.10 3.50 -15.96
C GLN A 194 -10.57 2.07 -15.69
N THR A 195 -11.16 1.80 -14.53
CA THR A 195 -11.62 0.46 -14.14
C THR A 195 -12.94 0.05 -14.81
N ALA A 196 -13.35 -1.21 -14.62
CA ALA A 196 -14.67 -1.64 -15.10
C ALA A 196 -15.80 -0.93 -14.33
N PHE A 197 -15.62 -0.70 -13.02
CA PHE A 197 -16.57 0.08 -12.21
C PHE A 197 -16.62 1.55 -12.64
N GLY A 198 -15.48 2.19 -12.96
CA GLY A 198 -15.46 3.56 -13.49
C GLY A 198 -16.24 3.70 -14.80
N ARG A 199 -16.05 2.74 -15.71
CA ARG A 199 -16.84 2.70 -16.95
C ARG A 199 -18.34 2.45 -16.71
N ALA A 200 -18.71 1.64 -15.71
CA ALA A 200 -20.10 1.41 -15.31
C ALA A 200 -20.71 2.66 -14.68
N ALA A 201 -20.00 3.35 -13.81
CA ALA A 201 -20.41 4.61 -13.21
C ALA A 201 -20.64 5.69 -14.27
N LYS A 202 -19.70 5.82 -15.23
CA LYS A 202 -19.85 6.78 -16.34
C LYS A 202 -21.09 6.50 -17.21
N ARG A 203 -21.53 5.23 -17.32
CA ARG A 203 -22.75 4.85 -18.05
C ARG A 203 -24.01 4.96 -17.18
N GLY A 204 -23.92 5.29 -15.90
CA GLY A 204 -25.03 5.31 -14.96
C GLY A 204 -25.57 3.92 -14.56
N THR A 205 -24.81 2.85 -14.83
CA THR A 205 -25.17 1.47 -14.46
C THR A 205 -24.59 1.05 -13.11
N LEU A 206 -23.72 1.84 -12.54
CA LEU A 206 -23.22 1.77 -11.15
C LEU A 206 -23.39 3.15 -10.54
N VAL A 207 -24.05 3.23 -9.39
CA VAL A 207 -24.12 4.46 -8.59
C VAL A 207 -23.22 4.25 -7.37
N PRO A 208 -22.07 4.97 -7.28
CA PRO A 208 -21.22 4.90 -6.09
C PRO A 208 -21.99 5.38 -4.84
N MET A 209 -21.53 4.97 -3.67
CA MET A 209 -22.06 5.50 -2.42
C MET A 209 -21.91 7.03 -2.38
N PRO A 210 -22.93 7.77 -1.91
CA PRO A 210 -22.79 9.21 -1.67
C PRO A 210 -21.72 9.50 -0.62
N ASP A 211 -20.97 10.61 -0.79
CA ASP A 211 -19.85 10.98 0.08
C ASP A 211 -20.24 11.09 1.57
N ASP A 212 -21.42 11.66 1.88
CA ASP A 212 -21.90 11.79 3.26
C ASP A 212 -22.11 10.40 3.90
N ASN A 213 -22.68 9.44 3.15
CA ASN A 213 -22.88 8.08 3.65
C ASN A 213 -21.52 7.36 3.81
N ALA A 214 -20.60 7.57 2.88
CA ALA A 214 -19.25 7.02 3.00
C ALA A 214 -18.50 7.57 4.21
N ALA A 215 -18.72 8.85 4.53
CA ALA A 215 -18.17 9.48 5.75
C ALA A 215 -18.76 8.85 7.02
N ASP A 216 -20.06 8.60 7.07
CA ASP A 216 -20.71 7.91 8.20
C ASP A 216 -20.10 6.51 8.42
N LEU A 217 -19.88 5.75 7.34
CA LEU A 217 -19.25 4.43 7.43
C LEU A 217 -17.80 4.53 7.91
N TYR A 218 -17.06 5.57 7.50
CA TYR A 218 -15.71 5.82 7.99
C TYR A 218 -15.70 6.08 9.51
N GLU A 219 -16.60 6.93 10.02
CA GLU A 219 -16.70 7.22 11.45
C GLU A 219 -17.05 5.96 12.25
N VAL A 220 -17.99 5.15 11.76
CA VAL A 220 -18.32 3.84 12.34
C VAL A 220 -17.08 2.94 12.36
N THR A 221 -16.31 2.90 11.27
CA THR A 221 -15.09 2.10 11.19
C THR A 221 -14.10 2.49 12.27
N GLN A 222 -13.80 3.79 12.41
CA GLN A 222 -12.88 4.27 13.44
C GLN A 222 -13.37 3.91 14.86
N SER A 223 -14.63 4.16 15.15
CA SER A 223 -15.21 3.90 16.48
C SER A 223 -15.17 2.43 16.88
N VAL A 224 -15.57 1.53 15.95
CA VAL A 224 -15.64 0.09 16.23
C VAL A 224 -14.25 -0.53 16.36
N THR A 225 -13.33 -0.19 15.47
CA THR A 225 -11.97 -0.75 15.51
C THR A 225 -11.20 -0.27 16.74
N GLU A 226 -11.30 1.01 17.11
CA GLU A 226 -10.70 1.54 18.33
C GLU A 226 -11.24 0.86 19.58
N ALA A 227 -12.58 0.73 19.69
CA ALA A 227 -13.21 0.04 20.81
C ALA A 227 -12.83 -1.45 20.90
N ALA A 228 -12.51 -2.07 19.78
CA ALA A 228 -12.06 -3.47 19.70
C ALA A 228 -10.54 -3.63 19.95
N GLY A 229 -9.78 -2.54 20.18
CA GLY A 229 -8.34 -2.57 20.43
C GLY A 229 -7.47 -2.54 19.16
N PHE A 230 -8.03 -2.09 18.04
CA PHE A 230 -7.34 -1.87 16.77
C PHE A 230 -7.38 -0.39 16.37
N PRO A 231 -6.67 0.50 17.08
CA PRO A 231 -6.63 1.90 16.69
C PRO A 231 -6.08 2.06 15.27
N ALA A 232 -6.60 3.04 14.54
CA ALA A 232 -6.01 3.42 13.27
C ALA A 232 -4.61 3.99 13.49
N TYR A 233 -3.63 3.55 12.72
CA TYR A 233 -2.29 4.16 12.70
C TYR A 233 -2.04 4.96 11.42
N GLU A 234 -2.93 4.82 10.43
CA GLU A 234 -3.06 5.67 9.24
C GLU A 234 -4.52 5.63 8.74
N THR A 235 -4.80 6.21 7.56
CA THR A 235 -6.16 6.45 7.05
C THR A 235 -7.01 5.18 6.94
N SER A 236 -6.45 4.07 6.49
CA SER A 236 -7.17 2.81 6.16
C SER A 236 -6.64 1.59 6.90
N SER A 237 -5.59 1.72 7.70
CA SER A 237 -4.96 0.59 8.38
C SER A 237 -5.12 0.68 9.89
N HIS A 238 -5.55 -0.43 10.47
CA HIS A 238 -5.87 -0.59 11.89
C HIS A 238 -5.10 -1.78 12.45
N ALA A 239 -4.49 -1.65 13.62
CA ALA A 239 -3.68 -2.72 14.18
C ALA A 239 -3.71 -2.74 15.71
N VAL A 240 -3.48 -3.92 16.28
CA VAL A 240 -3.03 -4.01 17.67
C VAL A 240 -1.68 -3.30 17.75
N PRO A 241 -1.43 -2.41 18.76
CA PRO A 241 -0.16 -1.72 18.89
C PRO A 241 1.05 -2.64 18.81
N GLY A 242 2.02 -2.29 17.95
CA GLY A 242 3.20 -3.12 17.63
C GLY A 242 3.01 -4.10 16.47
N HIS A 243 1.82 -4.14 15.87
CA HIS A 243 1.52 -4.97 14.69
C HIS A 243 1.30 -4.16 13.40
N GLU A 244 1.66 -2.87 13.39
CA GLU A 244 1.61 -2.00 12.22
C GLU A 244 2.47 -2.56 11.08
N ALA A 245 2.05 -2.37 9.82
CA ALA A 245 2.82 -2.80 8.65
C ALA A 245 4.08 -1.94 8.50
N ARG A 246 5.25 -2.52 8.76
CA ARG A 246 6.54 -1.78 8.71
C ARG A 246 6.85 -1.30 7.29
N HIS A 247 6.56 -2.10 6.29
CA HIS A 247 6.82 -1.73 4.91
C HIS A 247 6.03 -0.49 4.49
N ASN A 248 4.73 -0.43 4.81
CA ASN A 248 3.89 0.73 4.47
C ASN A 248 4.34 2.00 5.19
N ALA A 249 4.80 1.86 6.44
CA ALA A 249 5.32 2.99 7.21
C ALA A 249 6.55 3.65 6.54
N LEU A 250 7.34 2.92 5.74
CA LEU A 250 8.47 3.49 5.00
C LEU A 250 8.02 4.56 4.02
N TYR A 251 6.92 4.33 3.31
CA TYR A 251 6.40 5.28 2.32
C TYR A 251 5.96 6.60 2.97
N TRP A 252 5.27 6.49 4.10
CA TRP A 252 4.76 7.66 4.82
C TRP A 252 5.84 8.43 5.59
N ASP A 253 6.91 7.73 5.95
CA ASP A 253 8.03 8.31 6.69
C ASP A 253 9.16 8.80 5.76
N ASP A 254 8.90 9.01 4.47
CA ASP A 254 9.89 9.44 3.45
C ASP A 254 11.18 8.62 3.51
N ALA A 255 11.07 7.32 3.81
CA ALA A 255 12.20 6.42 3.82
C ALA A 255 12.64 6.05 2.39
N ASP A 256 13.64 5.19 2.26
CA ASP A 256 14.06 4.70 0.95
C ASP A 256 13.49 3.31 0.68
N TRP A 257 13.16 3.04 -0.56
CA TRP A 257 12.77 1.70 -0.98
C TRP A 257 13.18 1.40 -2.41
N VAL A 258 13.57 0.15 -2.62
CA VAL A 258 13.83 -0.42 -3.95
C VAL A 258 12.53 -1.01 -4.47
N GLY A 259 12.12 -0.65 -5.67
CA GLY A 259 11.00 -1.28 -6.37
C GLY A 259 11.50 -2.07 -7.59
N ILE A 260 11.06 -3.32 -7.75
CA ILE A 260 11.33 -4.15 -8.92
C ILE A 260 10.05 -4.81 -9.44
N GLY A 261 10.02 -5.06 -10.74
CA GLY A 261 8.87 -5.63 -11.43
C GLY A 261 7.99 -4.58 -12.12
N PRO A 262 6.99 -5.02 -12.92
CA PRO A 262 6.22 -4.11 -13.78
C PRO A 262 5.37 -3.14 -12.97
N GLY A 263 5.60 -1.83 -13.16
CA GLY A 263 4.89 -0.78 -12.46
C GLY A 263 5.34 -0.54 -11.00
N ALA A 264 6.39 -1.22 -10.54
CA ALA A 264 6.96 -0.94 -9.21
C ALA A 264 7.63 0.43 -9.18
N ALA A 265 7.45 1.16 -8.08
CA ALA A 265 8.16 2.42 -7.82
C ALA A 265 9.29 2.20 -6.81
N GLY A 266 10.34 3.01 -6.91
CA GLY A 266 11.44 3.10 -5.93
C GLY A 266 11.76 4.55 -5.63
N ARG A 267 12.23 4.83 -4.40
CA ARG A 267 12.67 6.18 -3.97
C ARG A 267 13.91 6.06 -3.10
N TRP A 268 14.89 6.92 -3.33
CA TRP A 268 16.11 6.97 -2.51
C TRP A 268 16.82 8.31 -2.61
N GLY A 269 17.77 8.52 -1.75
CA GLY A 269 18.65 9.69 -1.73
C GLY A 269 18.32 10.68 -0.60
N PRO A 270 19.19 11.68 -0.39
CA PRO A 270 19.00 12.69 0.63
C PRO A 270 17.86 13.65 0.27
N ALA A 271 17.35 14.38 1.25
CA ALA A 271 16.44 15.50 1.02
C ALA A 271 17.11 16.53 0.07
N GLY A 272 16.37 17.05 -0.90
CA GLY A 272 16.87 17.98 -1.92
C GLY A 272 17.61 17.31 -3.10
N ALA A 273 17.86 15.98 -3.03
CA ALA A 273 18.47 15.21 -4.13
C ALA A 273 17.90 13.79 -4.17
N ARG A 274 16.58 13.69 -4.19
CA ARG A 274 15.85 12.40 -4.27
C ARG A 274 15.81 11.88 -5.69
N PHE A 275 15.86 10.56 -5.82
CA PHE A 275 15.68 9.85 -7.06
C PHE A 275 14.38 9.04 -7.04
N ALA A 276 13.77 8.91 -8.20
CA ALA A 276 12.62 8.05 -8.45
C ALA A 276 13.00 6.97 -9.45
N ALA A 277 12.54 5.74 -9.21
CA ALA A 277 12.55 4.67 -10.18
C ALA A 277 11.11 4.22 -10.46
N GLU A 278 10.83 3.87 -11.71
CA GLU A 278 9.54 3.35 -12.12
C GLU A 278 9.72 2.16 -13.07
N GLY A 279 9.11 1.03 -12.73
CA GLY A 279 9.06 -0.15 -13.56
C GLY A 279 8.13 0.04 -14.77
N GLU A 280 8.54 -0.47 -15.93
CA GLU A 280 7.71 -0.42 -17.16
C GLU A 280 6.37 -1.16 -16.94
N LYS A 281 5.25 -0.52 -17.28
CA LYS A 281 3.88 -1.02 -17.05
C LYS A 281 3.42 -2.02 -18.12
N GLN A 282 4.27 -3.02 -18.43
CA GLN A 282 3.98 -4.08 -19.42
C GLN A 282 4.04 -5.48 -18.78
N PRO A 283 3.05 -5.87 -17.96
CA PRO A 283 3.13 -7.05 -17.12
C PRO A 283 3.40 -8.36 -17.87
N VAL A 284 2.96 -8.46 -19.11
CA VAL A 284 3.09 -9.72 -19.90
C VAL A 284 4.46 -9.86 -20.56
N THR A 285 5.01 -8.77 -21.04
CA THR A 285 6.26 -8.74 -21.82
C THR A 285 7.48 -8.34 -21.01
N TYR A 286 7.27 -7.91 -19.79
CA TYR A 286 8.30 -7.38 -18.89
C TYR A 286 9.60 -8.21 -18.85
N PRO A 287 9.57 -9.54 -18.64
CA PRO A 287 10.81 -10.32 -18.56
C PRO A 287 11.58 -10.41 -19.88
N ASN A 288 10.93 -10.05 -21.01
CA ASN A 288 11.54 -10.05 -22.35
C ASN A 288 12.04 -8.67 -22.78
N LEU A 289 11.78 -7.62 -22.00
CA LEU A 289 12.32 -6.29 -22.26
C LEU A 289 13.83 -6.27 -22.01
N PRO A 290 14.60 -5.47 -22.78
CA PRO A 290 15.99 -5.19 -22.44
C PRO A 290 16.09 -4.66 -20.99
N ALA A 291 17.12 -5.04 -20.25
CA ALA A 291 17.29 -4.64 -18.85
C ALA A 291 17.27 -3.11 -18.66
N ALA A 292 17.79 -2.36 -19.63
CA ALA A 292 17.80 -0.90 -19.60
C ALA A 292 16.39 -0.29 -19.68
N ASP A 293 15.44 -0.98 -20.32
CA ASP A 293 14.09 -0.49 -20.61
C ASP A 293 13.08 -0.91 -19.55
N ARG A 294 13.45 -1.83 -18.61
CA ARG A 294 12.53 -2.32 -17.56
C ARG A 294 12.27 -1.34 -16.45
N ILE A 295 13.27 -0.54 -16.07
CA ILE A 295 13.16 0.45 -14.99
C ILE A 295 13.76 1.76 -15.47
N SER A 296 12.98 2.82 -15.47
CA SER A 296 13.45 4.20 -15.65
C SER A 296 13.88 4.80 -14.31
N VAL A 297 14.88 5.69 -14.37
CA VAL A 297 15.37 6.43 -13.20
C VAL A 297 15.40 7.91 -13.53
N SER A 298 14.87 8.73 -12.63
CA SER A 298 14.86 10.19 -12.75
C SER A 298 15.21 10.84 -11.42
N THR A 299 15.63 12.10 -11.46
CA THR A 299 15.79 12.93 -10.25
C THR A 299 14.46 13.63 -9.98
N LEU A 300 13.98 13.58 -8.74
CA LEU A 300 12.85 14.39 -8.31
C LEU A 300 13.28 15.84 -8.13
N THR A 301 12.45 16.78 -8.58
CA THR A 301 12.60 18.18 -8.16
C THR A 301 12.32 18.29 -6.65
N GLU A 302 12.81 19.33 -5.99
CA GLU A 302 12.46 19.56 -4.58
C GLU A 302 10.95 19.71 -4.40
N HIS A 303 10.28 20.37 -5.33
CA HIS A 303 8.83 20.55 -5.30
C HIS A 303 8.09 19.20 -5.39
N ASP A 304 8.46 18.33 -6.34
CA ASP A 304 7.85 16.99 -6.45
C ASP A 304 8.09 16.16 -5.18
N HIS A 305 9.28 16.25 -4.59
CA HIS A 305 9.58 15.59 -3.33
C HIS A 305 8.71 16.11 -2.19
N TRP A 306 8.52 17.43 -2.05
CA TRP A 306 7.62 17.99 -1.03
C TRP A 306 6.17 17.56 -1.21
N LEU A 307 5.70 17.44 -2.46
CA LEU A 307 4.37 16.89 -2.75
C LEU A 307 4.23 15.43 -2.28
N GLU A 308 5.25 14.59 -2.53
CA GLU A 308 5.27 13.21 -2.03
C GLU A 308 5.31 13.17 -0.49
N VAL A 309 6.11 14.03 0.14
CA VAL A 309 6.21 14.15 1.60
C VAL A 309 4.89 14.58 2.22
N LEU A 310 4.17 15.52 1.61
CA LEU A 310 2.83 15.94 2.08
C LEU A 310 1.82 14.79 1.90
N GLY A 311 1.75 14.22 0.69
CA GLY A 311 0.80 13.16 0.38
C GLY A 311 0.96 11.91 1.27
N GLY A 312 2.20 11.51 1.54
CA GLY A 312 2.50 10.39 2.44
C GLY A 312 2.40 10.75 3.92
N GLY A 313 3.05 11.84 4.31
CA GLY A 313 3.23 12.21 5.73
C GLY A 313 1.97 12.67 6.46
N LEU A 314 0.90 13.06 5.75
CA LEU A 314 -0.39 13.40 6.34
C LEU A 314 -1.27 12.16 6.64
N ARG A 315 -0.93 10.99 6.11
CA ARG A 315 -1.70 9.76 6.32
C ARG A 315 -1.56 9.19 7.73
N PRO A 316 -0.34 9.07 8.32
CA PRO A 316 -0.19 8.52 9.67
C PRO A 316 -0.91 9.34 10.73
N THR A 317 -1.44 8.66 11.75
CA THR A 317 -2.02 9.34 12.93
C THR A 317 -0.95 10.06 13.76
N SER A 318 0.31 9.66 13.61
CA SER A 318 1.46 10.37 14.22
C SER A 318 1.84 11.66 13.51
N GLY A 319 1.29 11.92 12.32
CA GLY A 319 1.48 13.14 11.54
C GLY A 319 2.82 13.24 10.81
N LEU A 320 2.92 14.28 10.01
CA LEU A 320 4.07 14.65 9.19
C LEU A 320 5.16 15.29 10.06
N LYS A 321 6.40 14.80 9.96
CA LYS A 321 7.58 15.47 10.53
C LYS A 321 7.98 16.64 9.64
N LEU A 322 7.92 17.86 10.15
CA LEU A 322 8.22 19.10 9.40
C LEU A 322 9.67 19.14 8.90
N SER A 323 10.61 18.54 9.62
CA SER A 323 12.01 18.44 9.19
C SER A 323 12.20 17.77 7.82
N ARG A 324 11.20 17.04 7.31
CA ARG A 324 11.25 16.41 5.98
C ARG A 324 10.95 17.36 4.84
N LEU A 325 10.29 18.48 5.14
CA LEU A 325 10.01 19.55 4.18
C LEU A 325 11.20 20.52 4.02
N GLY A 326 12.19 20.46 4.91
CA GLY A 326 13.35 21.34 4.84
C GLY A 326 12.94 22.81 4.77
N VAL A 327 13.37 23.51 3.72
CA VAL A 327 13.09 24.94 3.53
C VAL A 327 11.61 25.27 3.29
N ALA A 328 10.78 24.29 2.93
CA ALA A 328 9.34 24.47 2.73
C ALA A 328 8.53 24.40 4.05
N ALA A 329 9.15 24.01 5.18
CA ALA A 329 8.44 23.80 6.44
C ALA A 329 7.69 25.04 6.93
N ASP A 330 8.31 26.20 6.91
CA ASP A 330 7.71 27.46 7.37
C ASP A 330 6.49 27.84 6.54
N ALA A 331 6.58 27.73 5.22
CA ALA A 331 5.46 28.02 4.32
C ALA A 331 4.27 27.07 4.54
N VAL A 332 4.55 25.80 4.80
CA VAL A 332 3.52 24.80 5.12
C VAL A 332 2.88 25.08 6.48
N LEU A 333 3.66 25.50 7.50
CA LEU A 333 3.14 25.88 8.82
C LEU A 333 2.24 27.12 8.73
N ASP A 334 2.65 28.14 7.99
CA ASP A 334 1.84 29.34 7.76
C ASP A 334 0.50 28.98 7.09
N ALA A 335 0.52 28.11 6.10
CA ALA A 335 -0.69 27.64 5.44
C ALA A 335 -1.57 26.76 6.35
N ALA A 336 -0.97 26.05 7.29
CA ALA A 336 -1.69 25.22 8.25
C ALA A 336 -2.47 26.02 9.28
N TRP A 337 -2.15 27.28 9.51
CA TRP A 337 -2.80 28.12 10.51
C TRP A 337 -4.33 28.19 10.34
N GLY A 338 -4.81 28.44 9.12
CA GLY A 338 -6.26 28.46 8.84
C GLY A 338 -6.92 27.12 9.08
N LEU A 339 -6.27 26.03 8.66
CA LEU A 339 -6.75 24.68 8.89
C LEU A 339 -6.78 24.30 10.38
N ALA A 340 -5.83 24.82 11.18
CA ALA A 340 -5.81 24.64 12.61
C ALA A 340 -6.94 25.41 13.33
N CYS A 341 -7.23 26.63 12.87
CA CYS A 341 -8.40 27.41 13.36
C CYS A 341 -9.72 26.67 13.09
N ASP A 342 -9.82 25.95 11.97
CA ASP A 342 -10.97 25.12 11.63
C ASP A 342 -10.98 23.77 12.35
N GLY A 343 -9.95 23.46 13.15
CA GLY A 343 -9.80 22.21 13.91
C GLY A 343 -9.49 20.98 13.06
N LEU A 344 -8.98 21.18 11.83
CA LEU A 344 -8.67 20.10 10.88
C LEU A 344 -7.27 19.52 11.08
N VAL A 345 -6.35 20.34 11.55
CA VAL A 345 -4.97 19.94 11.86
C VAL A 345 -4.55 20.50 13.22
N THR A 346 -3.52 19.91 13.80
CA THR A 346 -2.71 20.51 14.86
C THR A 346 -1.26 20.57 14.39
N ALA A 347 -0.54 21.61 14.75
CA ALA A 347 0.86 21.75 14.39
C ALA A 347 1.66 22.29 15.57
N ASP A 348 2.87 21.81 15.73
CA ASP A 348 3.92 22.34 16.59
C ASP A 348 5.20 22.55 15.77
N GLU A 349 6.34 22.81 16.43
CA GLU A 349 7.64 23.01 15.76
C GLU A 349 8.20 21.75 15.09
N GLU A 350 7.71 20.56 15.46
CA GLU A 350 8.22 19.27 14.97
C GLU A 350 7.27 18.58 13.99
N ARG A 351 5.96 18.72 14.19
CA ARG A 351 4.95 17.91 13.51
C ARG A 351 3.70 18.69 13.11
N LEU A 352 3.11 18.25 12.00
CA LEU A 352 1.77 18.61 11.58
C LEU A 352 0.91 17.34 11.56
N VAL A 353 -0.17 17.33 12.35
CA VAL A 353 -1.03 16.17 12.56
C VAL A 353 -2.45 16.48 12.06
N VAL A 354 -2.99 15.62 11.22
CA VAL A 354 -4.42 15.70 10.83
C VAL A 354 -5.26 15.18 11.98
N THR A 355 -6.20 16.00 12.46
CA THR A 355 -7.10 15.63 13.58
C THR A 355 -8.13 14.58 13.13
N ALA A 356 -8.83 13.94 14.07
CA ALA A 356 -9.94 13.04 13.77
C ALA A 356 -10.97 13.71 12.83
N ARG A 357 -11.32 15.00 13.07
CA ARG A 357 -12.20 15.79 12.21
C ARG A 357 -11.62 16.05 10.82
N GLY A 358 -10.31 16.21 10.70
CA GLY A 358 -9.62 16.46 9.44
C GLY A 358 -9.45 15.21 8.58
N ARG A 359 -9.54 14.00 9.15
CA ARG A 359 -9.23 12.74 8.44
C ARG A 359 -10.03 12.54 7.16
N LEU A 360 -11.32 12.85 7.18
CA LEU A 360 -12.18 12.80 5.99
C LEU A 360 -11.81 13.84 4.93
N LEU A 361 -11.03 14.85 5.29
CA LEU A 361 -10.61 15.96 4.44
C LEU A 361 -9.10 15.94 4.16
N THR A 362 -8.43 14.80 4.32
CA THR A 362 -6.97 14.70 4.19
C THR A 362 -6.49 15.19 2.81
N ASP A 363 -7.18 14.84 1.73
CA ASP A 363 -6.82 15.28 0.38
C ASP A 363 -7.00 16.79 0.18
N TYR A 364 -8.07 17.37 0.76
CA TYR A 364 -8.27 18.84 0.77
C TYR A 364 -7.15 19.52 1.57
N ILE A 365 -6.80 19.00 2.74
CA ILE A 365 -5.70 19.50 3.57
C ILE A 365 -4.39 19.44 2.78
N ALA A 366 -4.08 18.29 2.16
CA ALA A 366 -2.88 18.13 1.35
C ALA A 366 -2.82 19.14 0.19
N ALA A 367 -3.92 19.31 -0.54
CA ALA A 367 -4.01 20.27 -1.63
C ALA A 367 -3.81 21.73 -1.16
N ARG A 368 -4.40 22.10 -0.01
CA ARG A 368 -4.22 23.44 0.60
C ARG A 368 -2.78 23.69 1.01
N LEU A 369 -2.12 22.73 1.63
CA LEU A 369 -0.72 22.83 2.03
C LEU A 369 0.22 22.83 0.80
N ALA A 370 -0.06 22.00 -0.19
CA ALA A 370 0.70 21.94 -1.44
C ALA A 370 0.68 23.28 -2.19
N SER A 371 -0.43 24.03 -2.12
CA SER A 371 -0.53 25.35 -2.77
C SER A 371 0.38 26.42 -2.14
N ALA A 372 0.94 26.16 -0.95
CA ALA A 372 1.87 27.06 -0.27
C ALA A 372 3.35 26.68 -0.48
N LEU A 373 3.60 25.53 -1.11
CA LEU A 373 4.97 25.11 -1.39
C LEU A 373 5.69 26.13 -2.27
N PRO A 374 6.97 26.42 -2.01
CA PRO A 374 7.76 27.27 -2.88
C PRO A 374 7.81 26.72 -4.30
N GLU A 375 7.73 27.62 -5.30
CA GLU A 375 8.09 27.21 -6.66
C GLU A 375 9.54 26.75 -6.65
N SER A 376 9.83 25.58 -7.26
CA SER A 376 11.21 25.12 -7.39
C SER A 376 12.03 26.24 -8.02
N ALA A 377 13.12 26.63 -7.39
CA ALA A 377 14.10 27.48 -8.03
C ALA A 377 14.53 26.73 -9.31
N SER A 378 13.93 27.09 -10.44
CA SER A 378 14.29 26.53 -11.75
C SER A 378 15.78 26.74 -11.89
N GLY A 379 16.53 25.63 -11.98
CA GLY A 379 17.96 25.62 -12.03
C GLY A 379 18.50 26.68 -12.99
N ALA A 380 19.14 27.66 -12.40
CA ALA A 380 20.09 28.48 -13.13
C ALA A 380 21.37 27.67 -13.23
N ALA A 381 21.61 27.15 -14.45
CA ALA A 381 22.90 27.00 -15.13
C ALA A 381 22.96 25.80 -16.03
#